data_d404ab29b59893dffdd700043240defa
#
_entry.id   d404ab29b59893dffdd700043240defa
#
_cell.length_a   1.000
_cell.length_b   1.000
_cell.length_c   1.000
_cell.angle_alpha   90.00
_cell.angle_beta   90.00
_cell.angle_gamma   90.00
#
_symmetry.space_group_name_H-M   'P 1'
#
loop_
_entity.id
_entity.type
_entity.pdbx_description
1 polymer ?
#
loop_
_entity_poly.entity_id
_entity_poly.type
_entity_poly.pdbx_seq_one_letter_code
_entity_poly.pdbx_strand_id
1 'polypeptide(L)'
;MKFSRKPFNIILKYYKVNYIKRQKPAKTAFILNGLYNYDKILQIVLPKVFTISAPGDRLCNKSSTGKNQYERRNPRMVVLIFGASHSGKTLLAQKILEKYGFPYLSIDHLKMGLIRSGNTDLTPEDDEKLVEYLWPIVREMIKTAVENNQNLTVEGCYIPFDWKKDFDAKYLENIRECCLVMTEDYIRRNSGSIIEKADVIEKRLFDSVEIEELIAENKKNLALCRENKTSCLIIDNEYKVEFEL
;
A
#
# COMPACT_ATOMS: atom_id res chain seq x y z
N MET A 1 -21.88 -1.95 27.03
CA MET A 1 -20.66 -1.16 27.26
C MET A 1 -20.64 0.03 26.32
N LYS A 2 -20.59 1.26 26.84
CA LYS A 2 -20.60 2.49 26.02
C LYS A 2 -19.17 2.78 25.58
N PHE A 3 -18.86 2.59 24.30
CA PHE A 3 -17.57 2.98 23.72
C PHE A 3 -17.49 4.51 23.63
N SER A 4 -16.43 5.07 24.19
CA SER A 4 -16.15 6.51 24.23
C SER A 4 -15.71 7.00 22.84
N ARG A 5 -16.50 7.91 22.23
CA ARG A 5 -16.23 8.55 20.92
C ARG A 5 -15.11 9.64 20.95
N LYS A 6 -14.12 9.52 21.83
CA LYS A 6 -13.14 10.60 22.08
C LYS A 6 -12.08 10.84 21.00
N PRO A 7 -11.52 9.87 20.25
CA PRO A 7 -10.47 10.19 19.28
C PRO A 7 -10.96 10.92 18.01
N PHE A 8 -12.18 10.64 17.55
CA PHE A 8 -12.71 11.26 16.33
C PHE A 8 -12.98 12.76 16.46
N ASN A 9 -13.35 13.21 17.67
CA ASN A 9 -13.61 14.62 17.94
C ASN A 9 -12.33 15.49 17.96
N ILE A 10 -11.16 14.93 18.22
CA ILE A 10 -9.88 15.66 18.24
C ILE A 10 -9.43 15.97 16.81
N ILE A 11 -9.55 15.01 15.90
CA ILE A 11 -9.18 15.18 14.50
C ILE A 11 -10.10 16.20 13.81
N LEU A 12 -11.41 16.10 14.03
CA LEU A 12 -12.38 17.08 13.50
C LEU A 12 -12.16 18.50 14.05
N LYS A 13 -11.76 18.63 15.32
CA LYS A 13 -11.41 19.93 15.91
C LYS A 13 -10.14 20.52 15.29
N TYR A 14 -9.13 19.69 14.99
CA TYR A 14 -7.90 20.11 14.33
C TYR A 14 -8.14 20.62 12.90
N TYR A 15 -8.94 19.91 12.11
CA TYR A 15 -9.31 20.35 10.77
C TYR A 15 -10.19 21.62 10.78
N LYS A 16 -11.11 21.73 11.73
CA LYS A 16 -11.99 22.90 11.84
C LYS A 16 -11.22 24.18 12.25
N VAL A 17 -10.22 24.05 13.13
CA VAL A 17 -9.35 25.17 13.54
C VAL A 17 -8.46 25.62 12.40
N ASN A 18 -7.91 24.71 11.59
CA ASN A 18 -7.07 25.07 10.45
C ASN A 18 -7.88 25.65 9.25
N TYR A 19 -9.12 25.22 9.08
CA TYR A 19 -10.03 25.80 8.09
C TYR A 19 -10.41 27.24 8.44
N ILE A 20 -10.68 27.54 9.70
CA ILE A 20 -11.02 28.87 10.20
C ILE A 20 -9.81 29.81 10.13
N LYS A 21 -8.59 29.35 10.41
CA LYS A 21 -7.35 30.16 10.29
C LYS A 21 -7.05 30.60 8.86
N ARG A 22 -7.47 29.81 7.85
CA ARG A 22 -7.29 30.19 6.44
C ARG A 22 -8.33 31.21 5.93
N GLN A 23 -9.43 31.39 6.65
CA GLN A 23 -10.53 32.23 6.14
C GLN A 23 -10.65 33.63 6.76
N LYS A 24 -10.14 33.91 7.97
CA LYS A 24 -10.21 35.27 8.58
C LYS A 24 -9.13 35.48 9.67
N PRO A 25 -8.07 36.28 9.42
CA PRO A 25 -7.01 36.50 10.40
C PRO A 25 -7.33 37.49 11.54
N ALA A 26 -8.44 38.22 11.54
CA ALA A 26 -8.62 39.39 12.41
C ALA A 26 -9.53 39.27 13.64
N LYS A 27 -10.21 38.15 13.89
CA LYS A 27 -11.17 38.05 15.02
C LYS A 27 -10.99 36.86 15.97
N THR A 28 -9.91 36.14 15.88
CA THR A 28 -9.72 34.89 16.65
C THR A 28 -8.81 35.01 17.88
N ALA A 29 -8.34 36.20 18.20
CA ALA A 29 -7.40 36.43 19.29
C ALA A 29 -8.02 36.29 20.72
N PHE A 30 -9.34 36.34 20.84
CA PHE A 30 -9.99 36.44 22.17
C PHE A 30 -10.47 35.10 22.78
N ILE A 31 -10.38 33.98 22.05
CA ILE A 31 -10.90 32.68 22.53
C ILE A 31 -9.79 31.72 22.98
N LEU A 32 -8.50 32.07 22.79
CA LEU A 32 -7.39 31.15 22.99
C LEU A 32 -6.66 31.27 24.34
N ASN A 33 -7.08 32.17 25.23
CA ASN A 33 -6.43 32.36 26.56
C ASN A 33 -6.82 31.30 27.62
N GLY A 34 -7.55 30.26 27.28
CA GLY A 34 -7.95 29.20 28.21
C GLY A 34 -7.40 27.80 27.93
N LEU A 35 -6.55 27.61 26.93
CA LEU A 35 -6.00 26.31 26.59
C LEU A 35 -4.49 26.26 26.83
N TYR A 36 -4.14 25.57 27.90
CA TYR A 36 -2.79 25.22 28.38
C TYR A 36 -1.76 24.92 27.25
N ASN A 37 -0.60 25.58 27.38
CA ASN A 37 0.76 25.19 27.00
C ASN A 37 0.92 24.07 25.93
N TYR A 38 0.41 24.26 24.73
CA TYR A 38 0.64 23.34 23.60
C TYR A 38 2.06 23.44 22.99
N ASP A 39 2.74 24.56 23.18
CA ASP A 39 4.10 24.76 22.65
C ASP A 39 5.15 23.84 23.30
N LYS A 40 4.94 23.41 24.55
CA LYS A 40 5.83 22.43 25.19
C LYS A 40 5.65 21.00 24.71
N ILE A 41 4.46 20.64 24.24
CA ILE A 41 4.18 19.27 23.72
C ILE A 41 4.73 19.13 22.28
N LEU A 42 4.66 20.19 21.47
CA LEU A 42 5.23 20.18 20.12
C LEU A 42 6.75 20.09 20.08
N GLN A 43 7.44 20.59 21.11
CA GLN A 43 8.91 20.48 21.19
C GLN A 43 9.43 19.08 21.55
N ILE A 44 8.57 18.22 22.11
CA ILE A 44 8.97 16.87 22.55
C ILE A 44 8.77 15.83 21.43
N VAL A 45 7.88 16.07 20.46
CA VAL A 45 7.45 15.07 19.46
C VAL A 45 8.04 15.28 18.07
N LEU A 46 8.67 16.42 17.79
CA LEU A 46 9.32 16.64 16.50
C LEU A 46 10.84 16.51 16.63
N PRO A 47 11.48 15.48 16.09
CA PRO A 47 12.92 15.47 15.93
C PRO A 47 13.32 16.60 14.96
N LYS A 48 14.42 17.26 15.28
CA LYS A 48 15.04 18.36 14.52
C LYS A 48 15.33 17.98 13.06
N VAL A 49 14.35 18.07 12.20
CA VAL A 49 14.55 18.06 10.74
C VAL A 49 13.46 18.93 10.13
N PHE A 50 13.76 20.19 9.98
CA PHE A 50 13.28 21.11 8.94
C PHE A 50 13.49 22.55 9.42
N THR A 51 14.69 23.07 9.20
CA THR A 51 14.90 24.51 9.11
C THR A 51 14.36 24.97 7.74
N ILE A 52 13.13 25.44 7.70
CA ILE A 52 12.64 26.21 6.56
C ILE A 52 13.09 27.65 6.78
N SER A 53 14.13 28.07 6.06
CA SER A 53 14.46 29.50 5.92
C SER A 53 13.34 30.16 5.13
N ALA A 54 12.79 31.25 5.68
CA ALA A 54 11.80 32.06 4.98
C ALA A 54 12.43 32.66 3.71
N PRO A 55 11.77 32.57 2.55
CA PRO A 55 12.25 33.25 1.34
C PRO A 55 11.90 34.73 1.44
N GLY A 56 12.93 35.56 1.38
CA GLY A 56 12.78 37.00 1.14
C GLY A 56 12.20 37.26 -0.24
N ASP A 57 11.36 38.28 -0.31
CA ASP A 57 10.73 38.80 -1.50
C ASP A 57 11.69 38.95 -2.68
N ARG A 58 11.46 38.22 -3.76
CA ARG A 58 11.96 38.57 -5.10
C ARG A 58 10.82 38.46 -6.11
N LEU A 59 10.62 39.63 -6.71
CA LEU A 59 9.71 39.88 -7.81
C LEU A 59 9.79 38.80 -8.90
N CYS A 60 8.62 38.31 -9.26
CA CYS A 60 8.40 37.33 -10.31
C CYS A 60 8.64 38.01 -11.68
N ASN A 61 9.79 37.77 -12.29
CA ASN A 61 9.99 38.04 -13.71
C ASN A 61 9.47 36.83 -14.51
N LYS A 62 8.39 37.06 -15.27
CA LYS A 62 7.92 36.14 -16.28
C LYS A 62 8.96 36.04 -17.39
N SER A 63 9.62 34.92 -17.51
CA SER A 63 10.20 34.45 -18.76
C SER A 63 9.88 32.98 -18.95
N SER A 64 9.24 32.74 -20.06
CA SER A 64 8.79 31.49 -20.65
C SER A 64 9.89 30.43 -20.76
N THR A 65 9.43 29.16 -20.74
CA THR A 65 10.15 27.93 -21.12
C THR A 65 11.10 27.33 -20.09
N GLY A 66 10.51 26.81 -19.04
CA GLY A 66 11.09 25.76 -18.22
C GLY A 66 10.04 24.67 -17.99
N LYS A 67 9.88 23.75 -18.96
CA LYS A 67 9.09 22.54 -18.72
C LYS A 67 9.73 21.82 -17.56
N ASN A 68 8.99 21.69 -16.46
CA ASN A 68 9.37 20.90 -15.30
C ASN A 68 9.81 19.51 -15.76
N GLN A 69 11.07 19.18 -15.60
CA GLN A 69 11.65 17.85 -15.88
C GLN A 69 11.08 16.73 -15.00
N TYR A 70 10.17 17.03 -14.08
CA TYR A 70 9.45 16.06 -13.26
C TYR A 70 8.22 15.43 -13.94
N GLU A 71 7.82 15.91 -15.11
CA GLU A 71 6.83 15.26 -15.96
C GLU A 71 7.47 14.23 -16.91
N ARG A 72 8.29 13.31 -16.42
CA ARG A 72 8.31 12.00 -17.05
C ARG A 72 6.96 11.39 -16.67
N ARG A 73 6.05 11.42 -17.59
CA ARG A 73 4.72 10.80 -17.50
C ARG A 73 4.91 9.29 -17.43
N ASN A 74 5.27 8.77 -16.27
CA ASN A 74 4.94 7.39 -15.97
C ASN A 74 3.41 7.31 -16.08
N PRO A 75 2.87 6.38 -16.89
CA PRO A 75 1.43 6.22 -16.96
C PRO A 75 0.92 6.04 -15.53
N ARG A 76 -0.10 6.82 -15.17
CA ARG A 76 -0.73 6.69 -13.85
C ARG A 76 -1.47 5.39 -13.83
N MET A 77 -1.08 4.49 -12.96
CA MET A 77 -1.63 3.15 -12.93
C MET A 77 -1.56 2.51 -11.55
N VAL A 78 -2.38 1.51 -11.36
CA VAL A 78 -2.32 0.59 -10.24
C VAL A 78 -1.69 -0.72 -10.72
N VAL A 79 -0.76 -1.27 -9.93
CA VAL A 79 -0.13 -2.57 -10.17
C VAL A 79 -0.61 -3.53 -9.09
N LEU A 80 -1.22 -4.65 -9.48
CA LEU A 80 -1.61 -5.73 -8.58
C LEU A 80 -0.54 -6.82 -8.60
N ILE A 81 0.02 -7.16 -7.45
CA ILE A 81 1.00 -8.22 -7.28
C ILE A 81 0.44 -9.27 -6.33
N PHE A 82 0.25 -10.48 -6.83
CA PHE A 82 -0.28 -11.58 -6.03
C PHE A 82 0.43 -12.90 -6.32
N GLY A 83 0.03 -13.98 -5.71
CA GLY A 83 0.70 -15.27 -5.76
C GLY A 83 0.85 -15.87 -4.39
N ALA A 84 1.49 -17.04 -4.32
CA ALA A 84 1.69 -17.81 -3.09
C ALA A 84 2.45 -17.03 -2.01
N SER A 85 2.30 -17.44 -0.77
CA SER A 85 3.17 -16.99 0.31
C SER A 85 4.64 -17.18 -0.05
N HIS A 86 5.52 -16.34 0.47
CA HIS A 86 6.98 -16.39 0.23
C HIS A 86 7.45 -16.28 -1.23
N SER A 87 6.56 -15.95 -2.18
CA SER A 87 6.95 -15.76 -3.59
C SER A 87 7.70 -14.45 -3.86
N GLY A 88 7.81 -13.55 -2.85
CA GLY A 88 8.52 -12.28 -2.96
C GLY A 88 7.68 -11.11 -3.48
N LYS A 89 6.37 -11.13 -3.29
CA LYS A 89 5.45 -10.04 -3.65
C LYS A 89 5.88 -8.69 -3.10
N THR A 90 6.15 -8.63 -1.81
CA THR A 90 6.60 -7.42 -1.11
C THR A 90 7.97 -6.94 -1.62
N LEU A 91 8.88 -7.86 -1.96
CA LEU A 91 10.16 -7.51 -2.58
C LEU A 91 9.97 -6.88 -3.96
N LEU A 92 9.06 -7.41 -4.77
CA LEU A 92 8.74 -6.81 -6.07
C LEU A 92 8.09 -5.44 -5.90
N ALA A 93 7.16 -5.28 -4.95
CA ALA A 93 6.54 -4.00 -4.65
C ALA A 93 7.57 -2.96 -4.20
N GLN A 94 8.56 -3.36 -3.38
CA GLN A 94 9.68 -2.52 -2.97
C GLN A 94 10.54 -2.09 -4.18
N LYS A 95 10.86 -3.01 -5.10
CA LYS A 95 11.60 -2.68 -6.34
C LYS A 95 10.83 -1.69 -7.23
N ILE A 96 9.51 -1.83 -7.32
CA ILE A 96 8.65 -0.89 -8.08
C ILE A 96 8.65 0.49 -7.40
N LEU A 97 8.60 0.55 -6.09
CA LEU A 97 8.73 1.81 -5.34
C LEU A 97 10.09 2.48 -5.63
N GLU A 98 11.18 1.74 -5.55
CA GLU A 98 12.54 2.26 -5.77
C GLU A 98 12.76 2.73 -7.22
N LYS A 99 12.27 1.96 -8.20
CA LYS A 99 12.48 2.23 -9.63
C LYS A 99 11.54 3.30 -10.19
N TYR A 100 10.27 3.27 -9.79
CA TYR A 100 9.22 4.09 -10.41
C TYR A 100 8.55 5.07 -9.44
N GLY A 101 8.84 4.99 -8.14
CA GLY A 101 8.24 5.86 -7.13
C GLY A 101 6.78 5.53 -6.80
N PHE A 102 6.30 4.30 -7.08
CA PHE A 102 4.96 3.87 -6.75
C PHE A 102 4.91 3.44 -5.29
N PRO A 103 4.12 4.10 -4.43
CA PRO A 103 3.87 3.61 -3.09
C PRO A 103 3.16 2.25 -3.17
N TYR A 104 3.33 1.41 -2.15
CA TYR A 104 2.60 0.15 -2.11
C TYR A 104 1.75 -0.01 -0.86
N LEU A 105 0.65 -0.72 -1.05
CA LEU A 105 -0.26 -1.20 -0.02
C LEU A 105 -0.05 -2.70 0.13
N SER A 106 0.44 -3.14 1.27
CA SER A 106 0.42 -4.56 1.66
C SER A 106 -0.95 -4.90 2.24
N ILE A 107 -1.63 -5.89 1.63
CA ILE A 107 -2.92 -6.36 2.14
C ILE A 107 -2.74 -7.06 3.49
N ASP A 108 -1.57 -7.66 3.75
CA ASP A 108 -1.24 -8.24 5.05
C ASP A 108 -1.21 -7.18 6.16
N HIS A 109 -0.69 -5.99 5.88
CA HIS A 109 -0.75 -4.89 6.85
C HIS A 109 -2.18 -4.43 7.10
N LEU A 110 -3.00 -4.34 6.06
CA LEU A 110 -4.43 -4.01 6.20
C LEU A 110 -5.14 -5.08 7.03
N LYS A 111 -4.93 -6.37 6.70
CA LYS A 111 -5.45 -7.53 7.45
C LYS A 111 -5.15 -7.40 8.93
N MET A 112 -3.86 -7.30 9.27
CA MET A 112 -3.44 -7.22 10.68
C MET A 112 -3.94 -5.95 11.37
N GLY A 113 -4.06 -4.84 10.65
CA GLY A 113 -4.66 -3.61 11.17
C GLY A 113 -6.12 -3.81 11.56
N LEU A 114 -6.93 -4.45 10.72
CA LEU A 114 -8.35 -4.71 10.96
C LEU A 114 -8.56 -5.73 12.08
N ILE A 115 -7.80 -6.82 12.10
CA ILE A 115 -7.86 -7.84 13.16
C ILE A 115 -7.47 -7.23 14.52
N ARG A 116 -6.31 -6.60 14.61
CA ARG A 116 -5.79 -6.06 15.88
C ARG A 116 -6.61 -4.89 16.43
N SER A 117 -7.31 -4.16 15.58
CA SER A 117 -8.20 -3.07 15.99
C SER A 117 -9.61 -3.55 16.36
N GLY A 118 -9.90 -4.86 16.23
CA GLY A 118 -11.21 -5.43 16.54
C GLY A 118 -12.30 -5.03 15.55
N ASN A 119 -11.95 -4.74 14.30
CA ASN A 119 -12.92 -4.48 13.24
C ASN A 119 -13.43 -5.77 12.58
N THR A 120 -12.87 -6.91 12.90
CA THR A 120 -13.32 -8.24 12.51
C THR A 120 -12.98 -9.25 13.60
N ASP A 121 -13.77 -10.31 13.69
CA ASP A 121 -13.53 -11.45 14.56
C ASP A 121 -12.73 -12.57 13.84
N LEU A 122 -12.35 -12.35 12.57
CA LEU A 122 -11.52 -13.28 11.82
C LEU A 122 -10.11 -13.33 12.39
N THR A 123 -9.50 -14.51 12.27
CA THR A 123 -8.11 -14.75 12.66
C THR A 123 -7.19 -14.82 11.43
N PRO A 124 -5.87 -14.71 11.58
CA PRO A 124 -4.94 -14.83 10.45
C PRO A 124 -5.06 -16.15 9.67
N GLU A 125 -5.61 -17.19 10.26
CA GLU A 125 -5.78 -18.53 9.70
C GLU A 125 -7.08 -18.69 8.89
N ASP A 126 -7.99 -17.71 8.92
CA ASP A 126 -9.27 -17.74 8.18
C ASP A 126 -9.10 -17.27 6.71
N ASP A 127 -8.12 -17.77 5.98
CA ASP A 127 -7.69 -17.24 4.67
C ASP A 127 -8.84 -17.05 3.66
N GLU A 128 -9.72 -18.02 3.47
CA GLU A 128 -10.82 -17.92 2.50
C GLU A 128 -11.80 -16.79 2.89
N LYS A 129 -12.17 -16.71 4.17
CA LYS A 129 -13.05 -15.65 4.67
C LYS A 129 -12.35 -14.28 4.63
N LEU A 130 -11.03 -14.26 4.81
CA LEU A 130 -10.24 -13.04 4.70
C LEU A 130 -10.21 -12.51 3.27
N VAL A 131 -10.18 -13.35 2.24
CA VAL A 131 -10.34 -12.90 0.85
C VAL A 131 -11.68 -12.19 0.68
N GLU A 132 -12.78 -12.81 1.11
CA GLU A 132 -14.14 -12.24 1.00
C GLU A 132 -14.29 -10.93 1.78
N TYR A 133 -13.63 -10.82 2.93
CA TYR A 133 -13.70 -9.64 3.79
C TYR A 133 -12.80 -8.48 3.30
N LEU A 134 -11.57 -8.78 2.88
CA LEU A 134 -10.57 -7.76 2.53
C LEU A 134 -10.75 -7.24 1.11
N TRP A 135 -11.09 -8.12 0.16
CA TRP A 135 -11.13 -7.74 -1.25
C TRP A 135 -12.11 -6.59 -1.56
N PRO A 136 -13.34 -6.55 -1.04
CA PRO A 136 -14.22 -5.40 -1.24
C PRO A 136 -13.61 -4.06 -0.78
N ILE A 137 -12.86 -4.07 0.32
CA ILE A 137 -12.19 -2.86 0.85
C ILE A 137 -11.05 -2.44 -0.10
N VAL A 138 -10.19 -3.39 -0.45
CA VAL A 138 -9.04 -3.17 -1.34
C VAL A 138 -9.50 -2.69 -2.72
N ARG A 139 -10.55 -3.28 -3.26
CA ARG A 139 -11.17 -2.89 -4.53
C ARG A 139 -11.58 -1.41 -4.55
N GLU A 140 -12.24 -0.93 -3.50
CA GLU A 140 -12.66 0.47 -3.44
C GLU A 140 -11.45 1.42 -3.22
N MET A 141 -10.39 0.97 -2.55
CA MET A 141 -9.13 1.72 -2.47
C MET A 141 -8.45 1.84 -3.83
N ILE A 142 -8.45 0.77 -4.63
CA ILE A 142 -7.94 0.75 -6.01
C ILE A 142 -8.73 1.75 -6.88
N LYS A 143 -10.07 1.69 -6.83
CA LYS A 143 -10.93 2.64 -7.56
C LYS A 143 -10.60 4.09 -7.19
N THR A 144 -10.46 4.36 -5.90
CA THR A 144 -10.11 5.70 -5.39
C THR A 144 -8.74 6.15 -5.91
N ALA A 145 -7.73 5.27 -5.95
CA ALA A 145 -6.42 5.60 -6.50
C ALA A 145 -6.50 5.95 -7.99
N VAL A 146 -7.25 5.17 -8.79
CA VAL A 146 -7.46 5.45 -10.22
C VAL A 146 -8.19 6.78 -10.41
N GLU A 147 -9.28 7.03 -9.69
CA GLU A 147 -10.07 8.28 -9.78
C GLU A 147 -9.25 9.52 -9.41
N ASN A 148 -8.35 9.40 -8.45
CA ASN A 148 -7.44 10.47 -8.06
C ASN A 148 -6.17 10.55 -8.93
N ASN A 149 -6.07 9.74 -9.98
CA ASN A 149 -4.90 9.65 -10.83
C ASN A 149 -3.59 9.40 -10.01
N GLN A 150 -3.63 8.50 -9.07
CA GLN A 150 -2.51 8.12 -8.24
C GLN A 150 -1.86 6.82 -8.75
N ASN A 151 -0.55 6.74 -8.63
CA ASN A 151 0.16 5.48 -8.78
C ASN A 151 0.09 4.71 -7.48
N LEU A 152 -0.20 3.42 -7.56
CA LEU A 152 -0.27 2.54 -6.40
C LEU A 152 0.13 1.12 -6.79
N THR A 153 0.94 0.46 -5.99
CA THR A 153 1.11 -0.98 -6.04
C THR A 153 0.30 -1.60 -4.90
N VAL A 154 -0.50 -2.61 -5.19
CA VAL A 154 -1.24 -3.40 -4.18
C VAL A 154 -0.70 -4.82 -4.22
N GLU A 155 -0.25 -5.32 -3.08
CA GLU A 155 0.33 -6.67 -3.01
C GLU A 155 -0.28 -7.49 -1.88
N GLY A 156 -0.41 -8.81 -2.12
CA GLY A 156 -0.88 -9.77 -1.13
C GLY A 156 -1.44 -11.05 -1.74
N CYS A 157 -1.78 -12.01 -0.88
CA CYS A 157 -2.40 -13.28 -1.26
C CYS A 157 -3.92 -13.16 -1.46
N TYR A 158 -4.53 -12.07 -1.00
CA TYR A 158 -5.99 -11.89 -0.91
C TYR A 158 -6.62 -11.22 -2.13
N ILE A 159 -5.93 -11.20 -3.26
CA ILE A 159 -6.45 -10.71 -4.55
C ILE A 159 -7.04 -11.92 -5.29
N PRO A 160 -8.36 -11.97 -5.55
CA PRO A 160 -8.97 -13.08 -6.29
C PRO A 160 -8.51 -13.10 -7.75
N PHE A 161 -8.35 -14.29 -8.34
CA PHE A 161 -7.88 -14.42 -9.72
C PHE A 161 -8.86 -13.86 -10.75
N ASP A 162 -10.13 -13.85 -10.42
CA ASP A 162 -11.22 -13.29 -11.24
C ASP A 162 -11.51 -11.80 -10.94
N TRP A 163 -10.58 -11.11 -10.30
CA TRP A 163 -10.69 -9.71 -9.85
C TRP A 163 -11.21 -8.74 -10.91
N LYS A 164 -10.98 -9.04 -12.20
CA LYS A 164 -11.38 -8.17 -13.33
C LYS A 164 -12.88 -7.97 -13.41
N LYS A 165 -13.68 -8.94 -12.93
CA LYS A 165 -15.16 -8.86 -12.92
C LYS A 165 -15.71 -7.74 -12.06
N ASP A 166 -14.91 -7.26 -11.10
CA ASP A 166 -15.32 -6.27 -10.10
C ASP A 166 -15.02 -4.82 -10.53
N PHE A 167 -14.51 -4.64 -11.77
CA PHE A 167 -14.13 -3.35 -12.31
C PHE A 167 -14.72 -3.09 -13.69
N ASP A 168 -15.25 -1.87 -13.87
CA ASP A 168 -15.63 -1.38 -15.18
C ASP A 168 -14.39 -1.11 -16.06
N ALA A 169 -14.60 -1.05 -17.38
CA ALA A 169 -13.54 -0.83 -18.38
C ALA A 169 -12.63 0.38 -18.06
N LYS A 170 -13.22 1.49 -17.57
CA LYS A 170 -12.48 2.71 -17.20
C LYS A 170 -11.41 2.51 -16.13
N TYR A 171 -11.62 1.53 -15.22
CA TYR A 171 -10.62 1.17 -14.21
C TYR A 171 -9.62 0.17 -14.77
N LEU A 172 -10.10 -0.84 -15.53
CA LEU A 172 -9.25 -1.89 -16.09
C LEU A 172 -8.14 -1.35 -16.99
N GLU A 173 -8.38 -0.27 -17.71
CA GLU A 173 -7.37 0.41 -18.55
C GLU A 173 -6.17 0.93 -17.74
N ASN A 174 -6.38 1.21 -16.45
CA ASN A 174 -5.39 1.77 -15.55
C ASN A 174 -4.81 0.74 -14.56
N ILE A 175 -5.14 -0.53 -14.70
CA ILE A 175 -4.64 -1.59 -13.81
C ILE A 175 -3.74 -2.54 -14.61
N ARG A 176 -2.60 -2.87 -14.03
CA ARG A 176 -1.71 -3.95 -14.48
C ARG A 176 -1.64 -5.01 -13.40
N GLU A 177 -1.40 -6.22 -13.79
CA GLU A 177 -1.33 -7.35 -12.86
C GLU A 177 -0.07 -8.19 -13.06
N CYS A 178 0.39 -8.81 -12.01
CA CYS A 178 1.47 -9.77 -12.02
C CYS A 178 1.26 -10.80 -10.91
N CYS A 179 1.04 -12.05 -11.28
CA CYS A 179 1.05 -13.16 -10.35
C CYS A 179 2.44 -13.78 -10.30
N LEU A 180 3.03 -13.89 -9.12
CA LEU A 180 4.31 -14.57 -8.93
C LEU A 180 4.10 -16.06 -8.70
N VAL A 181 4.73 -16.88 -9.53
CA VAL A 181 4.63 -18.35 -9.45
C VAL A 181 6.03 -18.95 -9.47
N MET A 182 6.37 -19.67 -8.42
CA MET A 182 7.61 -20.46 -8.35
C MET A 182 7.36 -21.87 -8.88
N THR A 183 8.28 -22.40 -9.70
CA THR A 183 8.23 -23.80 -10.10
C THR A 183 8.57 -24.73 -8.95
N GLU A 184 8.06 -25.97 -9.00
CA GLU A 184 8.40 -26.99 -8.00
C GLU A 184 9.93 -27.20 -7.90
N ASP A 185 10.59 -27.28 -9.07
CA ASP A 185 12.05 -27.45 -9.12
C ASP A 185 12.79 -26.27 -8.47
N TYR A 186 12.29 -25.05 -8.66
CA TYR A 186 12.86 -23.89 -8.00
C TYR A 186 12.67 -23.96 -6.46
N ILE A 187 11.45 -24.27 -6.01
CA ILE A 187 11.13 -24.35 -4.57
C ILE A 187 12.00 -25.41 -3.90
N ARG A 188 12.10 -26.64 -4.48
CA ARG A 188 12.89 -27.72 -3.92
C ARG A 188 14.37 -27.37 -3.84
N ARG A 189 14.94 -26.80 -4.90
CA ARG A 189 16.35 -26.37 -4.93
C ARG A 189 16.69 -25.23 -3.98
N ASN A 190 15.75 -24.37 -3.69
CA ASN A 190 15.97 -23.13 -2.94
C ASN A 190 15.23 -23.08 -1.60
N SER A 191 14.71 -24.22 -1.12
CA SER A 191 13.89 -24.29 0.11
C SER A 191 14.54 -23.61 1.32
N GLY A 192 15.82 -23.84 1.57
CA GLY A 192 16.58 -23.18 2.64
C GLY A 192 16.61 -21.65 2.49
N SER A 193 16.88 -21.14 1.29
CA SER A 193 16.88 -19.69 1.03
C SER A 193 15.50 -19.07 1.14
N ILE A 194 14.44 -19.78 0.75
CA ILE A 194 13.06 -19.31 0.88
C ILE A 194 12.69 -19.13 2.35
N ILE A 195 13.02 -20.12 3.18
CA ILE A 195 12.78 -20.08 4.63
C ILE A 195 13.62 -18.96 5.27
N GLU A 196 14.91 -18.88 4.97
CA GLU A 196 15.81 -17.87 5.53
C GLU A 196 15.37 -16.44 5.17
N LYS A 197 14.85 -16.24 3.96
CA LYS A 197 14.44 -14.92 3.47
C LYS A 197 12.98 -14.58 3.72
N ALA A 198 12.22 -15.44 4.38
CA ALA A 198 10.80 -15.21 4.68
C ALA A 198 10.57 -13.87 5.41
N ASP A 199 11.52 -13.48 6.28
CA ASP A 199 11.43 -12.29 7.14
C ASP A 199 12.26 -11.08 6.67
N VAL A 200 12.81 -11.07 5.45
CA VAL A 200 13.75 -10.02 5.00
C VAL A 200 13.11 -8.63 4.93
N ILE A 201 11.84 -8.54 4.54
CA ILE A 201 11.12 -7.25 4.42
C ILE A 201 10.08 -7.10 5.52
N GLU A 202 9.34 -8.16 5.83
CA GLU A 202 8.31 -8.18 6.88
C GLU A 202 8.58 -9.29 7.89
N LYS A 203 8.61 -8.90 9.16
CA LYS A 203 8.78 -9.87 10.25
C LYS A 203 7.47 -10.62 10.50
N ARG A 204 7.43 -11.89 10.18
CA ARG A 204 6.26 -12.76 10.39
C ARG A 204 6.36 -13.46 11.75
N LEU A 205 5.31 -13.35 12.55
CA LEU A 205 5.34 -13.83 13.94
C LEU A 205 5.04 -15.33 14.09
N PHE A 206 4.38 -15.95 13.09
CA PHE A 206 3.86 -17.34 13.18
C PHE A 206 3.81 -18.01 11.80
N ASP A 207 4.90 -18.00 11.04
CA ASP A 207 4.88 -18.57 9.70
C ASP A 207 5.87 -19.74 9.62
N SER A 208 5.35 -20.96 9.59
CA SER A 208 6.11 -22.15 9.21
C SER A 208 5.93 -22.38 7.71
N VAL A 209 7.03 -22.40 6.97
CA VAL A 209 6.99 -22.66 5.53
C VAL A 209 6.98 -24.17 5.31
N GLU A 210 5.80 -24.72 5.02
CA GLU A 210 5.66 -26.12 4.61
C GLU A 210 5.89 -26.22 3.10
N ILE A 211 7.00 -26.83 2.71
CA ILE A 211 7.46 -26.86 1.30
C ILE A 211 6.43 -27.51 0.38
N GLU A 212 5.81 -28.59 0.79
CA GLU A 212 4.80 -29.28 -0.04
C GLU A 212 3.52 -28.45 -0.22
N GLU A 213 3.11 -27.72 0.81
CA GLU A 213 1.98 -26.77 0.70
C GLU A 213 2.33 -25.61 -0.22
N LEU A 214 3.53 -25.06 -0.12
CA LEU A 214 4.01 -24.00 -1.00
C LEU A 214 4.04 -24.46 -2.47
N ILE A 215 4.47 -25.69 -2.75
CA ILE A 215 4.44 -26.29 -4.10
C ILE A 215 3.00 -26.42 -4.58
N ALA A 216 2.12 -26.95 -3.75
CA ALA A 216 0.70 -27.15 -4.10
C ALA A 216 0.01 -25.80 -4.40
N GLU A 217 0.25 -24.77 -3.58
CA GLU A 217 -0.28 -23.42 -3.78
C GLU A 217 0.24 -22.81 -5.10
N ASN A 218 1.52 -22.91 -5.39
CA ASN A 218 2.08 -22.40 -6.65
C ASN A 218 1.54 -23.12 -7.88
N LYS A 219 1.34 -24.45 -7.84
CA LYS A 219 0.68 -25.22 -8.90
C LYS A 219 -0.76 -24.76 -9.11
N LYS A 220 -1.52 -24.58 -8.03
CA LYS A 220 -2.90 -24.05 -8.08
C LYS A 220 -2.91 -22.65 -8.70
N ASN A 221 -2.01 -21.76 -8.27
CA ASN A 221 -1.92 -20.40 -8.79
C ASN A 221 -1.60 -20.38 -10.28
N LEU A 222 -0.69 -21.24 -10.75
CA LEU A 222 -0.37 -21.35 -12.17
C LEU A 222 -1.60 -21.81 -13.00
N ALA A 223 -2.38 -22.76 -12.48
CA ALA A 223 -3.61 -23.19 -13.14
C ALA A 223 -4.64 -22.06 -13.22
N LEU A 224 -4.86 -21.34 -12.11
CA LEU A 224 -5.76 -20.20 -12.04
C LEU A 224 -5.32 -19.03 -12.93
N CYS A 225 -4.02 -18.78 -13.06
CA CYS A 225 -3.50 -17.79 -14.01
C CYS A 225 -3.89 -18.12 -15.45
N ARG A 226 -3.78 -19.39 -15.84
CA ARG A 226 -4.14 -19.85 -17.19
C ARG A 226 -5.65 -19.72 -17.44
N GLU A 227 -6.46 -20.13 -16.47
CA GLU A 227 -7.91 -20.07 -16.53
C GLU A 227 -8.41 -18.62 -16.66
N ASN A 228 -7.90 -17.72 -15.84
CA ASN A 228 -8.33 -16.31 -15.78
C ASN A 228 -7.53 -15.38 -16.73
N LYS A 229 -6.64 -15.92 -17.57
CA LYS A 229 -5.78 -15.15 -18.47
C LYS A 229 -5.01 -14.05 -17.73
N THR A 230 -4.52 -14.37 -16.55
CA THR A 230 -3.75 -13.50 -15.70
C THR A 230 -2.27 -13.54 -16.10
N SER A 231 -1.63 -12.38 -16.17
CA SER A 231 -0.18 -12.29 -16.40
C SER A 231 0.56 -12.92 -15.23
N CYS A 232 1.40 -13.92 -15.49
CA CYS A 232 2.21 -14.50 -14.45
C CYS A 232 3.71 -14.41 -14.77
N LEU A 233 4.50 -14.19 -13.74
CA LEU A 233 5.95 -14.22 -13.77
C LEU A 233 6.39 -15.52 -13.13
N ILE A 234 6.97 -16.41 -13.95
CA ILE A 234 7.41 -17.72 -13.53
C ILE A 234 8.86 -17.62 -13.02
N ILE A 235 9.07 -18.05 -11.78
CA ILE A 235 10.38 -18.12 -11.13
C ILE A 235 10.85 -19.59 -11.21
N ASP A 236 11.84 -19.85 -12.06
CA ASP A 236 12.29 -21.21 -12.35
C ASP A 236 13.76 -21.42 -11.95
N ASN A 237 14.72 -20.80 -12.65
CA ASN A 237 16.13 -21.04 -12.41
C ASN A 237 16.76 -20.10 -11.38
N GLU A 238 16.49 -18.81 -11.55
CA GLU A 238 17.00 -17.73 -10.71
C GLU A 238 15.82 -16.87 -10.21
N TYR A 239 15.98 -16.30 -9.01
CA TYR A 239 15.05 -15.30 -8.52
C TYR A 239 15.28 -13.97 -9.25
N LYS A 240 14.82 -13.90 -10.49
CA LYS A 240 14.86 -12.68 -11.29
C LYS A 240 13.45 -12.15 -11.48
N VAL A 241 13.02 -11.33 -10.53
CA VAL A 241 11.69 -10.73 -10.53
C VAL A 241 11.86 -9.26 -10.89
N GLU A 242 11.45 -8.92 -12.11
CA GLU A 242 11.44 -7.56 -12.66
C GLU A 242 10.07 -7.29 -13.28
N PHE A 243 9.57 -6.11 -13.08
CA PHE A 243 8.32 -5.64 -13.66
C PHE A 243 8.59 -4.35 -14.44
N GLU A 244 8.24 -4.37 -15.72
CA GLU A 244 8.32 -3.19 -16.57
C GLU A 244 6.92 -2.57 -16.72
N LEU A 245 6.82 -1.24 -16.48
CA LEU A 245 5.58 -0.46 -16.58
C LEU A 245 5.31 0.01 -18.01
#